data_f06819b3266c3c0634523cc051a65b39
#
_entry.id   f06819b3266c3c0634523cc051a65b39
#
_cell.length_a   1.000
_cell.length_b   1.000
_cell.length_c   1.000
_cell.angle_alpha   90.00
_cell.angle_beta   90.00
_cell.angle_gamma   90.00
#
_symmetry.space_group_name_H-M   'P 1'
#
loop_
_entity.id
_entity.type
_entity.pdbx_description
1 polymer ?
#
loop_
_entity_poly.entity_id
_entity_poly.type
_entity_poly.pdbx_seq_one_letter_code
_entity_poly.pdbx_strand_id
1 'polypeptide(L)'
;MLIHKKVFELLMGKHPELKIEFDKPTRDKMNKEIGAEDAIDKYMYNFWDTTFRLDTGEWKGEDLSFCSLARGAGFRIYANLDSETTHHGSRGWKGRFGDFLGKKKAE
;
A
#
# COMPACT_ATOMS: atom_id res chain seq x y z
N MET A 1 -0.03 -7.61 -4.16
CA MET A 1 0.02 -7.56 -2.68
C MET A 1 -1.33 -7.97 -2.13
N LEU A 2 -1.37 -8.83 -1.14
CA LEU A 2 -2.59 -9.24 -0.44
C LEU A 2 -2.56 -8.70 0.99
N ILE A 3 -3.60 -7.99 1.39
CA ILE A 3 -3.65 -7.31 2.70
C ILE A 3 -4.93 -7.72 3.42
N HIS A 4 -4.80 -8.16 4.67
CA HIS A 4 -5.96 -8.48 5.48
C HIS A 4 -6.72 -7.21 5.86
N LYS A 5 -8.04 -7.26 5.82
CA LYS A 5 -8.93 -6.12 6.14
C LYS A 5 -8.61 -5.45 7.50
N LYS A 6 -8.26 -6.24 8.51
CA LYS A 6 -7.91 -5.74 9.85
C LYS A 6 -6.73 -4.75 9.85
N VAL A 7 -5.82 -4.84 8.87
CA VAL A 7 -4.70 -3.91 8.75
C VAL A 7 -5.22 -2.50 8.50
N PHE A 8 -6.13 -2.36 7.55
CA PHE A 8 -6.73 -1.05 7.24
C PHE A 8 -7.55 -0.51 8.42
N GLU A 9 -8.35 -1.34 9.05
CA GLU A 9 -9.17 -0.95 10.22
C GLU A 9 -8.30 -0.43 11.37
N LEU A 10 -7.20 -1.12 11.67
CA LEU A 10 -6.27 -0.71 12.72
C LEU A 10 -5.51 0.56 12.34
N LEU A 11 -5.05 0.68 11.09
CA LEU A 11 -4.32 1.86 10.61
C LEU A 11 -5.21 3.11 10.61
N MET A 12 -6.48 3.00 10.24
CA MET A 12 -7.43 4.12 10.34
C MET A 12 -7.58 4.62 11.78
N GLY A 13 -7.62 3.72 12.75
CA GLY A 13 -7.69 4.10 14.16
C GLY A 13 -6.41 4.71 14.70
N LYS A 14 -5.25 4.22 14.28
CA LYS A 14 -3.94 4.69 14.74
C LYS A 14 -3.46 5.98 14.05
N HIS A 15 -3.91 6.22 12.83
CA HIS A 15 -3.45 7.32 11.98
C HIS A 15 -4.62 8.19 11.49
N PRO A 16 -5.39 8.82 12.40
CA PRO A 16 -6.47 9.71 11.99
C PRO A 16 -5.98 10.91 11.19
N GLU A 17 -4.71 11.31 11.37
CA GLU A 17 -4.06 12.38 10.61
C GLU A 17 -3.91 12.08 9.12
N LEU A 18 -3.98 10.81 8.72
CA LEU A 18 -3.89 10.39 7.32
C LEU A 18 -5.24 10.42 6.60
N LYS A 19 -6.33 10.71 7.30
CA LYS A 19 -7.63 10.83 6.69
C LYS A 19 -7.67 11.97 5.67
N ILE A 20 -8.17 11.69 4.48
CA ILE A 20 -8.31 12.69 3.42
C ILE A 20 -9.64 13.41 3.60
N GLU A 21 -9.58 14.72 3.81
CA GLU A 21 -10.75 15.58 3.89
C GLU A 21 -10.99 16.22 2.52
N PHE A 22 -12.13 15.91 1.91
CA PHE A 22 -12.55 16.51 0.65
C PHE A 22 -13.43 17.72 0.91
N ASP A 23 -13.30 18.76 0.10
CA ASP A 23 -14.29 19.83 0.08
C ASP A 23 -15.64 19.31 -0.45
N LYS A 24 -16.70 20.05 -0.13
CA LYS A 24 -18.06 19.61 -0.49
C LYS A 24 -18.25 19.40 -2.00
N PRO A 25 -17.83 20.30 -2.90
CA PRO A 25 -17.96 20.12 -4.34
C PRO A 25 -17.27 18.85 -4.85
N THR A 26 -16.05 18.58 -4.39
CA THR A 26 -15.29 17.38 -4.76
C THR A 26 -15.97 16.11 -4.27
N ARG A 27 -16.44 16.12 -3.03
CA ARG A 27 -17.17 15.00 -2.43
C ARG A 27 -18.45 14.69 -3.21
N ASP A 28 -19.26 15.70 -3.50
CA ASP A 28 -20.52 15.53 -4.24
C ASP A 28 -20.27 14.96 -5.64
N LYS A 29 -19.21 15.42 -6.32
CA LYS A 29 -18.81 14.89 -7.62
C LYS A 29 -18.41 13.41 -7.54
N MET A 30 -17.56 13.04 -6.57
CA MET A 30 -17.10 11.67 -6.38
C MET A 30 -18.26 10.73 -6.02
N ASN A 31 -19.15 11.14 -5.12
CA ASN A 31 -20.33 10.38 -4.74
C ASN A 31 -21.25 10.12 -5.93
N LYS A 32 -21.44 11.11 -6.78
CA LYS A 32 -22.24 10.99 -8.01
C LYS A 32 -21.62 10.01 -9.01
N GLU A 33 -20.28 10.02 -9.17
CA GLU A 33 -19.58 9.14 -10.09
C GLU A 33 -19.58 7.68 -9.63
N ILE A 34 -19.53 7.43 -8.32
CA ILE A 34 -19.45 6.09 -7.74
C ILE A 34 -20.83 5.55 -7.34
N GLY A 35 -21.85 6.40 -7.23
CA GLY A 35 -23.19 5.99 -6.85
C GLY A 35 -23.34 5.57 -5.39
N ALA A 36 -22.42 6.01 -4.51
CA ALA A 36 -22.44 5.70 -3.08
C ALA A 36 -22.35 7.01 -2.27
N GLU A 37 -23.42 7.36 -1.58
CA GLU A 37 -23.54 8.66 -0.93
C GLU A 37 -22.60 8.88 0.26
N ASP A 38 -22.17 7.84 0.99
CA ASP A 38 -21.38 8.01 2.22
C ASP A 38 -20.11 7.14 2.34
N ALA A 39 -19.85 6.26 1.38
CA ALA A 39 -18.80 5.25 1.55
C ALA A 39 -17.38 5.77 1.35
N ILE A 40 -17.20 6.81 0.52
CA ILE A 40 -15.88 7.28 0.13
C ILE A 40 -15.20 8.00 1.28
N ASP A 41 -15.87 8.91 1.93
CA ASP A 41 -15.30 9.70 3.02
C ASP A 41 -14.81 8.85 4.19
N LYS A 42 -15.50 7.74 4.45
CA LYS A 42 -15.21 6.89 5.59
C LYS A 42 -13.89 6.13 5.47
N TYR A 43 -13.50 5.77 4.24
CA TYR A 43 -12.36 4.87 3.98
C TYR A 43 -11.20 5.55 3.24
N MET A 44 -11.28 6.84 2.96
CA MET A 44 -10.22 7.54 2.25
C MET A 44 -9.13 8.01 3.20
N TYR A 45 -8.04 7.26 3.21
CA TYR A 45 -6.84 7.53 3.97
C TYR A 45 -5.62 7.48 3.07
N ASN A 46 -4.67 8.38 3.30
CA ASN A 46 -3.43 8.45 2.53
C ASN A 46 -2.37 7.49 3.07
N PHE A 47 -2.63 6.18 2.97
CA PHE A 47 -1.69 5.15 3.39
C PHE A 47 -0.55 4.88 2.39
N TRP A 48 -0.71 5.34 1.16
CA TRP A 48 0.14 5.04 0.02
C TRP A 48 0.95 6.24 -0.44
N ASP A 49 1.33 7.10 0.49
CA ASP A 49 2.14 8.27 0.18
C ASP A 49 3.62 7.91 0.11
N THR A 50 4.35 8.61 -0.73
CA THR A 50 5.82 8.58 -0.69
C THR A 50 6.30 9.37 0.51
N THR A 51 7.31 8.86 1.20
CA THR A 51 7.89 9.54 2.36
C THR A 51 9.35 9.88 2.13
N PHE A 52 9.75 11.06 2.60
CA PHE A 52 11.12 11.51 2.58
C PHE A 52 11.53 12.01 3.97
N ARG A 53 12.63 11.49 4.47
CA ARG A 53 13.20 11.92 5.75
C ARG A 53 14.35 12.89 5.51
N LEU A 54 14.16 14.13 5.89
CA LEU A 54 15.17 15.18 5.73
C LEU A 54 16.45 14.92 6.55
N ASP A 55 16.30 14.29 7.71
CA ASP A 55 17.40 13.99 8.63
C ASP A 55 18.36 12.91 8.10
N THR A 56 17.82 11.92 7.40
CA THR A 56 18.61 10.79 6.88
C THR A 56 18.78 10.79 5.35
N GLY A 57 18.00 11.60 4.63
CA GLY A 57 17.90 11.53 3.17
C GLY A 57 17.18 10.27 2.67
N GLU A 58 16.55 9.51 3.57
CA GLU A 58 15.85 8.29 3.20
C GLU A 58 14.54 8.61 2.47
N TRP A 59 14.39 8.02 1.30
CA TRP A 59 13.16 8.08 0.52
C TRP A 59 12.51 6.70 0.42
N LYS A 60 11.21 6.64 0.63
CA LYS A 60 10.40 5.42 0.48
C LYS A 60 9.27 5.66 -0.50
N GLY A 61 9.14 4.78 -1.47
CA GLY A 61 7.97 4.72 -2.33
C GLY A 61 6.70 4.32 -1.56
N GLU A 62 5.58 4.37 -2.25
CA GLU A 62 4.25 4.14 -1.66
C GLU A 62 4.09 2.76 -1.01
N ASP A 63 4.60 1.72 -1.64
CA ASP A 63 4.53 0.35 -1.15
C ASP A 63 5.37 0.13 0.12
N LEU A 64 6.60 0.64 0.15
CA LEU A 64 7.46 0.58 1.33
C LEU A 64 6.92 1.44 2.48
N SER A 65 6.33 2.59 2.17
CA SER A 65 5.68 3.45 3.16
C SER A 65 4.50 2.75 3.82
N PHE A 66 3.63 2.10 3.04
CA PHE A 66 2.54 1.28 3.56
C PHE A 66 3.04 0.14 4.44
N CYS A 67 4.06 -0.59 3.98
CA CYS A 67 4.67 -1.67 4.75
C CYS A 67 5.24 -1.18 6.09
N SER A 68 5.84 0.00 6.10
CA SER A 68 6.35 0.63 7.33
C SER A 68 5.22 0.98 8.31
N LEU A 69 4.10 1.51 7.82
CA LEU A 69 2.91 1.76 8.65
C LEU A 69 2.35 0.46 9.24
N ALA A 70 2.19 -0.57 8.42
CA ALA A 70 1.67 -1.87 8.86
C ALA A 70 2.58 -2.52 9.91
N ARG A 71 3.89 -2.51 9.72
CA ARG A 71 4.86 -3.02 10.70
C ARG A 71 4.86 -2.21 11.99
N GLY A 72 4.78 -0.90 11.90
CA GLY A 72 4.65 -0.02 13.07
C GLY A 72 3.38 -0.29 13.88
N ALA A 73 2.32 -0.79 13.24
CA ALA A 73 1.08 -1.21 13.88
C ALA A 73 1.14 -2.66 14.45
N GLY A 74 2.26 -3.37 14.32
CA GLY A 74 2.46 -4.71 14.86
C GLY A 74 2.17 -5.85 13.88
N PHE A 75 1.86 -5.56 12.63
CA PHE A 75 1.65 -6.59 11.60
C PHE A 75 2.97 -7.10 11.04
N ARG A 76 2.97 -8.36 10.63
CA ARG A 76 4.09 -8.98 9.92
C ARG A 76 3.83 -8.95 8.42
N ILE A 77 4.90 -8.85 7.66
CA ILE A 77 4.88 -8.89 6.21
C ILE A 77 5.57 -10.16 5.75
N TYR A 78 4.91 -10.90 4.87
CA TYR A 78 5.39 -12.16 4.34
C TYR A 78 5.56 -12.06 2.83
N ALA A 79 6.59 -12.71 2.31
CA ALA A 79 6.76 -12.89 0.87
C ALA A 79 6.17 -14.24 0.45
N ASN A 80 5.27 -14.24 -0.53
CA ASN A 80 4.83 -15.46 -1.18
C ASN A 80 5.86 -15.86 -2.24
N LEU A 81 6.62 -16.91 -1.95
CA LEU A 81 7.72 -17.36 -2.80
C LEU A 81 7.25 -18.10 -4.06
N ASP A 82 6.03 -18.60 -4.05
CA ASP A 82 5.48 -19.41 -5.13
C ASP A 82 4.68 -18.59 -6.16
N SER A 83 4.32 -17.37 -5.81
CA SER A 83 3.62 -16.47 -6.71
C SER A 83 4.50 -16.03 -7.86
N GLU A 84 4.00 -16.25 -9.08
CA GLU A 84 4.59 -15.67 -10.28
C GLU A 84 4.07 -14.24 -10.47
N THR A 85 4.95 -13.31 -10.68
CA THR A 85 4.61 -11.91 -10.94
C THR A 85 5.18 -11.46 -12.28
N THR A 86 4.46 -10.57 -12.96
CA THR A 86 4.91 -9.94 -14.19
C THR A 86 4.92 -8.43 -13.98
N HIS A 87 6.06 -7.81 -14.20
CA HIS A 87 6.20 -6.37 -14.22
C HIS A 87 6.20 -5.87 -15.66
N HIS A 88 5.22 -5.03 -16.00
CA HIS A 88 5.07 -4.48 -17.34
C HIS A 88 5.73 -3.10 -17.44
N GLY A 89 6.53 -2.91 -18.47
CA GLY A 89 7.18 -1.66 -18.84
C GLY A 89 7.33 -1.60 -20.36
N SER A 90 8.50 -1.18 -20.86
CA SER A 90 8.83 -1.29 -22.29
C SER A 90 8.86 -2.75 -22.77
N ARG A 91 9.03 -3.68 -21.84
CA ARG A 91 8.84 -5.13 -21.98
C ARG A 91 8.30 -5.72 -20.67
N GLY A 92 7.75 -6.93 -20.71
CA GLY A 92 7.35 -7.67 -19.50
C GLY A 92 8.55 -8.33 -18.81
N TRP A 93 8.65 -8.20 -17.51
CA TRP A 93 9.57 -8.94 -16.65
C TRP A 93 8.77 -9.90 -15.79
N LYS A 94 9.11 -11.18 -15.83
CA LYS A 94 8.37 -12.24 -15.18
C LYS A 94 9.29 -13.09 -14.30
N GLY A 95 8.81 -13.47 -13.11
CA GLY A 95 9.59 -14.32 -12.23
C GLY A 95 8.89 -14.67 -10.92
N ARG A 96 9.52 -15.57 -10.19
CA ARG A 96 9.17 -15.97 -8.83
C ARG A 96 10.37 -15.80 -7.93
N PHE A 97 10.16 -15.23 -6.76
CA PHE A 97 11.25 -15.03 -5.80
C PHE A 97 11.86 -16.35 -5.30
N GLY A 98 11.03 -17.40 -5.18
CA GLY A 98 11.49 -18.74 -4.81
C GLY A 98 12.54 -19.31 -5.76
N ASP A 99 12.40 -19.08 -7.07
CA ASP A 99 13.36 -19.54 -8.08
C ASP A 99 14.74 -18.88 -7.90
N PHE A 100 14.74 -17.61 -7.50
CA PHE A 100 15.97 -16.86 -7.21
C PHE A 100 16.70 -17.42 -5.98
N LEU A 101 15.97 -17.74 -4.93
CA LEU A 101 16.56 -18.36 -3.72
C LEU A 101 17.13 -19.74 -3.98
N GLY A 102 16.47 -20.55 -4.82
CA GLY A 102 16.94 -21.86 -5.23
C GLY A 102 18.28 -21.81 -5.96
N LYS A 103 18.49 -20.84 -6.82
CA LYS A 103 19.75 -20.63 -7.55
C LYS A 103 20.94 -20.30 -6.67
N LYS A 104 20.72 -19.58 -5.56
CA LYS A 104 21.78 -19.27 -4.59
C LYS A 104 22.26 -20.47 -3.79
N LYS A 105 21.43 -21.51 -3.65
CA LYS A 105 21.82 -22.75 -2.96
C LYS A 105 22.63 -23.70 -3.83
N ALA A 106 22.67 -23.48 -5.13
CA ALA A 106 23.41 -24.32 -6.09
C ALA A 106 24.85 -23.84 -6.35
N GLU A 107 25.23 -22.65 -5.85
CA GLU A 107 26.57 -22.11 -5.87
C GLU A 107 27.32 -22.42 -4.55
#